data_da40fa4ab7ee9edf427046dc2c20cecc
#
_entry.id   da40fa4ab7ee9edf427046dc2c20cecc
#
_cell.length_a   1.000
_cell.length_b   1.000
_cell.length_c   1.000
_cell.angle_alpha   90.00
_cell.angle_beta   90.00
_cell.angle_gamma   90.00
#
_symmetry.space_group_name_H-M   'P 1'
#
loop_
_entity.id
_entity.type
_entity.pdbx_description
1 polymer ?
#
loop_
_entity_poly.entity_id
_entity_poly.type
_entity_poly.pdbx_seq_one_letter_code
_entity_poly.pdbx_strand_id
1 'polypeptide(L)'
;VKSPGIPDRAPMIAALREKNIPIISEIEFAGRYTRARMICITGSNGKTTTTLLTYHILKSAGLKVGLAGNVGKSLALQVATCDYDYYVIELSSFQLDNMYDFKAHIAILLNITPDHLDRYDYKMENYVDAKFRIIRNQTEDDAFIYWNDDPVITEKLSQLPLKSQRYPFAETHEPGTQAYTEDGALTIDTPEEKLTMETDELSLHGRHNLYNSMAAGLSACLLNVKKEYVRKALSD
;
A
#
# COMPACT_ATOMS: atom_id res chain seq x y z
N VAL A 1 4.14 18.92 -12.40
CA VAL A 1 3.80 18.12 -11.23
C VAL A 1 2.60 18.75 -10.53
N LYS A 2 1.57 17.95 -10.25
CA LYS A 2 0.31 18.40 -9.64
C LYS A 2 0.23 17.96 -8.18
N SER A 3 -0.11 18.88 -7.28
CA SER A 3 -0.48 18.53 -5.90
C SER A 3 -1.83 17.78 -5.87
N PRO A 4 -1.99 16.73 -5.04
CA PRO A 4 -3.24 15.95 -4.98
C PRO A 4 -4.47 16.78 -4.57
N GLY A 5 -4.29 17.88 -3.82
CA GLY A 5 -5.37 18.79 -3.44
C GLY A 5 -5.95 19.62 -4.59
N ILE A 6 -5.24 19.78 -5.71
CA ILE A 6 -5.74 20.55 -6.86
C ILE A 6 -6.75 19.69 -7.64
N PRO A 7 -8.02 20.11 -7.77
CA PRO A 7 -9.02 19.35 -8.51
C PRO A 7 -8.74 19.39 -10.03
N ASP A 8 -9.13 18.31 -10.71
CA ASP A 8 -8.92 18.20 -12.17
C ASP A 8 -9.70 19.24 -12.98
N ARG A 9 -10.80 19.75 -12.42
CA ARG A 9 -11.60 20.85 -13.00
C ARG A 9 -10.98 22.25 -12.84
N ALA A 10 -9.83 22.36 -12.14
CA ALA A 10 -9.18 23.67 -12.01
C ALA A 10 -8.80 24.22 -13.41
N PRO A 11 -9.05 25.52 -13.68
CA PRO A 11 -8.83 26.10 -15.02
C PRO A 11 -7.41 25.87 -15.57
N MET A 12 -6.42 25.93 -14.70
CA MET A 12 -5.03 25.66 -15.09
C MET A 12 -4.83 24.20 -15.52
N ILE A 13 -5.45 23.24 -14.83
CA ILE A 13 -5.35 21.81 -15.16
C ILE A 13 -6.04 21.53 -16.49
N ALA A 14 -7.23 22.10 -16.72
CA ALA A 14 -7.95 21.99 -17.98
C ALA A 14 -7.10 22.55 -19.14
N ALA A 15 -6.53 23.74 -18.99
CA ALA A 15 -5.68 24.36 -20.02
C ALA A 15 -4.40 23.55 -20.31
N LEU A 16 -3.80 22.88 -19.33
CA LEU A 16 -2.66 21.98 -19.55
C LEU A 16 -3.08 20.74 -20.35
N ARG A 17 -4.24 20.16 -20.05
CA ARG A 17 -4.78 19.00 -20.79
C ARG A 17 -5.11 19.33 -22.23
N GLU A 18 -5.73 20.49 -22.50
CA GLU A 18 -5.98 20.99 -23.86
C GLU A 18 -4.71 21.10 -24.70
N LYS A 19 -3.59 21.41 -24.05
CA LYS A 19 -2.27 21.49 -24.70
C LYS A 19 -1.52 20.15 -24.71
N ASN A 20 -2.14 19.06 -24.29
CA ASN A 20 -1.52 17.72 -24.16
C ASN A 20 -0.25 17.72 -23.29
N ILE A 21 -0.17 18.62 -22.30
CA ILE A 21 0.95 18.65 -21.35
C ILE A 21 0.70 17.59 -20.27
N PRO A 22 1.64 16.62 -20.08
CA PRO A 22 1.49 15.60 -19.07
C PRO A 22 1.37 16.17 -17.66
N ILE A 23 0.37 15.68 -16.91
CA ILE A 23 0.15 16.05 -15.51
C ILE A 23 0.45 14.83 -14.67
N ILE A 24 1.47 14.91 -13.83
CA ILE A 24 1.95 13.80 -13.00
C ILE A 24 1.93 14.15 -11.51
N SER A 25 1.83 13.15 -10.64
CA SER A 25 2.00 13.33 -9.20
C SER A 25 3.47 13.54 -8.83
N GLU A 26 3.73 14.03 -7.63
CA GLU A 26 5.10 14.13 -7.08
C GLU A 26 5.73 12.74 -6.93
N ILE A 27 4.93 11.73 -6.58
CA ILE A 27 5.36 10.33 -6.46
C ILE A 27 5.81 9.78 -7.82
N GLU A 28 5.02 10.01 -8.87
CA GLU A 28 5.39 9.64 -10.25
C GLU A 28 6.69 10.31 -10.68
N PHE A 29 6.84 11.61 -10.38
CA PHE A 29 8.05 12.36 -10.71
C PHE A 29 9.27 11.77 -9.98
N ALA A 30 9.18 11.61 -8.66
CA ALA A 30 10.29 11.13 -7.83
C ALA A 30 10.70 9.70 -8.15
N GLY A 31 9.75 8.83 -8.46
CA GLY A 31 9.99 7.43 -8.80
C GLY A 31 10.90 7.22 -10.00
N ARG A 32 10.99 8.23 -10.90
CA ARG A 32 11.87 8.20 -12.07
C ARG A 32 13.37 8.35 -11.74
N TYR A 33 13.69 8.83 -10.53
CA TYR A 33 15.04 9.19 -10.11
C TYR A 33 15.60 8.31 -9.00
N THR A 34 14.94 7.21 -8.67
CA THR A 34 15.41 6.26 -7.66
C THR A 34 15.26 4.82 -8.13
N ARG A 35 16.11 3.94 -7.59
CA ARG A 35 16.03 2.48 -7.77
C ARG A 35 15.59 1.75 -6.50
N ALA A 36 15.25 2.51 -5.45
CA ALA A 36 14.77 1.94 -4.21
C ALA A 36 13.48 1.13 -4.43
N ARG A 37 13.29 0.08 -3.63
CA ARG A 37 12.06 -0.71 -3.68
C ARG A 37 10.91 0.06 -3.01
N MET A 38 9.77 0.10 -3.68
CA MET A 38 8.59 0.87 -3.26
C MET A 38 7.57 -0.05 -2.61
N ILE A 39 7.27 0.17 -1.34
CA ILE A 39 6.18 -0.47 -0.58
C ILE A 39 5.06 0.56 -0.49
N CYS A 40 3.98 0.36 -1.22
CA CYS A 40 2.93 1.35 -1.39
C CYS A 40 1.63 0.88 -0.75
N ILE A 41 1.03 1.74 0.06
CA ILE A 41 -0.19 1.44 0.82
C ILE A 41 -1.32 2.37 0.39
N THR A 42 -2.47 1.80 0.03
CA THR A 42 -3.71 2.53 -0.20
C THR A 42 -4.90 1.80 0.43
N GLY A 43 -6.05 2.45 0.42
CA GLY A 43 -7.30 1.97 0.99
C GLY A 43 -8.21 3.14 1.34
N SER A 44 -9.43 2.91 1.73
CA SER A 44 -10.28 3.97 2.30
C SER A 44 -9.83 4.28 3.72
N ASN A 45 -9.65 3.26 4.56
CA ASN A 45 -9.26 3.37 5.96
C ASN A 45 -7.97 2.58 6.27
N GLY A 46 -7.28 2.94 7.37
CA GLY A 46 -6.12 2.20 7.89
C GLY A 46 -4.78 2.53 7.22
N LYS A 47 -4.76 3.32 6.14
CA LYS A 47 -3.54 3.67 5.39
C LYS A 47 -2.40 4.15 6.28
N THR A 48 -2.62 5.21 7.04
CA THR A 48 -1.58 5.83 7.88
C THR A 48 -1.05 4.87 8.92
N THR A 49 -1.94 4.13 9.60
CA THR A 49 -1.54 3.13 10.60
C THR A 49 -0.67 2.04 9.97
N THR A 50 -1.13 1.45 8.87
CA THR A 50 -0.37 0.41 8.16
C THR A 50 0.97 0.92 7.63
N THR A 51 1.00 2.15 7.08
CA THR A 51 2.21 2.77 6.56
C THR A 51 3.24 3.00 7.67
N LEU A 52 2.81 3.58 8.80
CA LEU A 52 3.69 3.82 9.93
C LEU A 52 4.19 2.52 10.56
N LEU A 53 3.32 1.52 10.69
CA LEU A 53 3.68 0.21 11.23
C LEU A 53 4.67 -0.52 10.31
N THR A 54 4.42 -0.54 8.99
CA THR A 54 5.37 -1.10 8.02
C THR A 54 6.72 -0.40 8.11
N TYR A 55 6.73 0.94 8.13
CA TYR A 55 7.96 1.70 8.28
C TYR A 55 8.69 1.37 9.59
N HIS A 56 7.95 1.26 10.71
CA HIS A 56 8.50 0.91 12.01
C HIS A 56 9.16 -0.48 11.99
N ILE A 57 8.50 -1.49 11.43
CA ILE A 57 9.05 -2.85 11.31
C ILE A 57 10.36 -2.84 10.52
N LEU A 58 10.35 -2.24 9.33
CA LEU A 58 11.53 -2.21 8.45
C LEU A 58 12.69 -1.45 9.08
N LYS A 59 12.41 -0.32 9.71
CA LYS A 59 13.42 0.49 10.41
C LYS A 59 14.00 -0.23 11.62
N SER A 60 13.16 -0.90 12.43
CA SER A 60 13.59 -1.69 13.60
C SER A 60 14.43 -2.90 13.20
N ALA A 61 14.20 -3.44 12.00
CA ALA A 61 15.03 -4.50 11.41
C ALA A 61 16.36 -3.97 10.83
N GLY A 62 16.64 -2.66 10.91
CA GLY A 62 17.89 -2.05 10.46
C GLY A 62 17.95 -1.71 8.96
N LEU A 63 16.83 -1.77 8.22
CA LEU A 63 16.82 -1.42 6.81
C LEU A 63 16.95 0.10 6.61
N LYS A 64 17.62 0.50 5.52
CA LYS A 64 17.66 1.89 5.06
C LYS A 64 16.34 2.25 4.38
N VAL A 65 15.38 2.70 5.15
CA VAL A 65 14.01 2.96 4.70
C VAL A 65 13.58 4.40 4.90
N GLY A 66 12.98 5.00 3.88
CA GLY A 66 12.32 6.30 3.91
C GLY A 66 10.80 6.18 4.05
N LEU A 67 10.17 7.18 4.65
CA LEU A 67 8.72 7.31 4.80
C LEU A 67 8.22 8.49 3.99
N ALA A 68 7.30 8.26 3.06
CA ALA A 68 6.87 9.28 2.11
C ALA A 68 5.38 9.17 1.71
N GLY A 69 4.92 10.10 0.89
CA GLY A 69 3.57 10.13 0.36
C GLY A 69 2.65 11.07 1.11
N ASN A 70 1.45 10.62 1.44
CA ASN A 70 0.47 11.41 2.18
C ASN A 70 0.86 11.59 3.66
N VAL A 71 1.76 10.77 4.15
CA VAL A 71 2.40 10.85 5.47
C VAL A 71 3.93 10.84 5.28
N GLY A 72 4.67 11.41 6.23
CA GLY A 72 6.12 11.52 6.16
C GLY A 72 6.61 12.77 5.40
N LYS A 73 7.74 12.63 4.70
CA LYS A 73 8.35 13.72 3.91
C LYS A 73 8.09 13.49 2.42
N SER A 74 8.19 14.57 1.62
CA SER A 74 8.16 14.48 0.16
C SER A 74 9.12 13.40 -0.35
N LEU A 75 8.64 12.51 -1.22
CA LEU A 75 9.47 11.48 -1.85
C LEU A 75 10.58 12.12 -2.69
N ALA A 76 10.24 13.17 -3.46
CA ALA A 76 11.20 13.86 -4.31
C ALA A 76 12.34 14.50 -3.50
N LEU A 77 12.02 15.10 -2.34
CA LEU A 77 13.04 15.63 -1.44
C LEU A 77 13.96 14.52 -0.91
N GLN A 78 13.39 13.40 -0.47
CA GLN A 78 14.18 12.29 0.05
C GLN A 78 15.04 11.64 -1.04
N VAL A 79 14.52 11.45 -2.24
CA VAL A 79 15.27 10.92 -3.39
C VAL A 79 16.46 11.84 -3.76
N ALA A 80 16.28 13.16 -3.59
CA ALA A 80 17.34 14.13 -3.88
C ALA A 80 18.41 14.25 -2.78
N THR A 81 18.08 13.87 -1.53
CA THR A 81 18.94 14.18 -0.36
C THR A 81 19.33 12.96 0.48
N CYS A 82 18.72 11.82 0.25
CA CYS A 82 18.92 10.59 1.02
C CYS A 82 19.22 9.41 0.09
N ASP A 83 19.91 8.41 0.63
CA ASP A 83 20.22 7.15 -0.04
C ASP A 83 19.52 6.01 0.70
N TYR A 84 18.26 5.80 0.38
CA TYR A 84 17.44 4.72 0.93
C TYR A 84 17.31 3.57 -0.08
N ASP A 85 17.33 2.34 0.45
CA ASP A 85 17.10 1.12 -0.33
C ASP A 85 15.61 0.82 -0.50
N TYR A 86 14.78 1.36 0.41
CA TYR A 86 13.34 1.15 0.48
C TYR A 86 12.59 2.45 0.78
N TYR A 87 11.39 2.56 0.23
CA TYR A 87 10.43 3.59 0.62
C TYR A 87 9.10 2.95 0.98
N VAL A 88 8.56 3.31 2.14
CA VAL A 88 7.17 3.03 2.52
C VAL A 88 6.35 4.28 2.21
N ILE A 89 5.33 4.13 1.35
CA ILE A 89 4.63 5.26 0.75
C ILE A 89 3.12 5.12 0.96
N GLU A 90 2.54 6.07 1.68
CA GLU A 90 1.08 6.20 1.74
C GLU A 90 0.56 6.87 0.48
N LEU A 91 -0.38 6.23 -0.23
CA LEU A 91 -0.98 6.75 -1.45
C LEU A 91 -2.48 7.00 -1.29
N SER A 92 -2.88 8.24 -1.53
CA SER A 92 -4.29 8.59 -1.74
C SER A 92 -4.72 8.22 -3.17
N SER A 93 -6.03 8.05 -3.39
CA SER A 93 -6.57 7.86 -4.74
C SER A 93 -6.20 9.02 -5.68
N PHE A 94 -6.16 10.24 -5.18
CA PHE A 94 -5.79 11.43 -5.97
C PHE A 94 -4.33 11.45 -6.43
N GLN A 95 -3.41 10.84 -5.67
CA GLN A 95 -2.03 10.65 -6.11
C GLN A 95 -1.97 9.57 -7.18
N LEU A 96 -2.68 8.45 -6.98
CA LEU A 96 -2.76 7.34 -7.93
C LEU A 96 -3.32 7.75 -9.29
N ASP A 97 -4.28 8.68 -9.35
CA ASP A 97 -4.86 9.20 -10.60
C ASP A 97 -3.81 9.79 -11.55
N ASN A 98 -2.72 10.34 -11.01
CA ASN A 98 -1.65 10.98 -11.77
C ASN A 98 -0.33 10.19 -11.70
N MET A 99 -0.43 8.85 -11.61
CA MET A 99 0.67 7.90 -11.69
C MET A 99 0.50 7.02 -12.92
N TYR A 100 1.54 6.93 -13.77
CA TYR A 100 1.49 6.28 -15.08
C TYR A 100 2.54 5.18 -15.22
N ASP A 101 3.80 5.48 -14.96
CA ASP A 101 4.94 4.58 -15.11
C ASP A 101 5.48 4.09 -13.76
N PHE A 102 5.09 4.75 -12.67
CA PHE A 102 5.49 4.37 -11.32
C PHE A 102 5.09 2.92 -11.00
N LYS A 103 6.02 2.18 -10.40
CA LYS A 103 5.81 0.78 -10.01
C LYS A 103 5.92 0.61 -8.49
N ALA A 104 4.89 0.02 -7.89
CA ALA A 104 4.96 -0.49 -6.53
C ALA A 104 5.51 -1.92 -6.54
N HIS A 105 6.65 -2.18 -5.89
CA HIS A 105 7.21 -3.52 -5.77
C HIS A 105 6.39 -4.38 -4.80
N ILE A 106 5.87 -3.76 -3.74
CA ILE A 106 4.82 -4.33 -2.88
C ILE A 106 3.68 -3.31 -2.85
N ALA A 107 2.52 -3.70 -3.35
CA ALA A 107 1.29 -2.92 -3.27
C ALA A 107 0.39 -3.50 -2.18
N ILE A 108 -0.15 -2.64 -1.33
CA ILE A 108 -1.08 -3.02 -0.26
C ILE A 108 -2.38 -2.27 -0.47
N LEU A 109 -3.49 -3.00 -0.63
CA LEU A 109 -4.84 -2.48 -0.71
C LEU A 109 -5.66 -2.98 0.47
N LEU A 110 -5.92 -2.08 1.43
CA LEU A 110 -6.50 -2.45 2.72
C LEU A 110 -8.02 -2.69 2.67
N ASN A 111 -8.74 -1.74 2.07
CA ASN A 111 -10.19 -1.79 1.95
C ASN A 111 -10.69 -0.74 0.98
N ILE A 112 -11.93 -0.91 0.48
CA ILE A 112 -12.60 0.07 -0.36
C ILE A 112 -14.03 0.29 0.15
N THR A 113 -14.25 1.44 0.80
CA THR A 113 -15.58 1.92 1.20
C THR A 113 -15.85 3.28 0.56
N PRO A 114 -17.09 3.67 0.30
CA PRO A 114 -17.40 4.95 -0.32
C PRO A 114 -16.77 6.14 0.42
N ASP A 115 -15.93 6.89 -0.30
CA ASP A 115 -15.25 8.08 0.22
C ASP A 115 -14.89 9.00 -0.96
N HIS A 116 -14.92 10.30 -0.74
CA HIS A 116 -14.56 11.32 -1.75
C HIS A 116 -15.25 11.15 -3.12
N LEU A 117 -16.45 10.60 -3.18
CA LEU A 117 -17.14 10.30 -4.45
C LEU A 117 -17.44 11.55 -5.29
N ASP A 118 -17.48 12.73 -4.68
CA ASP A 118 -17.58 14.03 -5.36
C ASP A 118 -16.43 14.29 -6.34
N ARG A 119 -15.28 13.63 -6.14
CA ARG A 119 -14.10 13.69 -7.01
C ARG A 119 -14.13 12.63 -8.12
N TYR A 120 -15.05 11.68 -8.05
CA TYR A 120 -15.19 10.52 -8.94
C TYR A 120 -16.56 10.47 -9.62
N ASP A 121 -17.15 11.63 -9.92
CA ASP A 121 -18.46 11.78 -10.56
C ASP A 121 -19.59 11.04 -9.83
N TYR A 122 -19.45 10.89 -8.50
CA TYR A 122 -20.35 10.10 -7.64
C TYR A 122 -20.47 8.63 -8.05
N LYS A 123 -19.48 8.09 -8.79
CA LYS A 123 -19.42 6.70 -9.23
C LYS A 123 -18.40 5.93 -8.42
N MET A 124 -18.87 4.91 -7.71
CA MET A 124 -18.01 4.02 -6.92
C MET A 124 -16.96 3.33 -7.78
N GLU A 125 -17.32 2.92 -8.99
CA GLU A 125 -16.42 2.27 -9.95
C GLU A 125 -15.17 3.11 -10.27
N ASN A 126 -15.33 4.42 -10.49
CA ASN A 126 -14.21 5.33 -10.75
C ASN A 126 -13.25 5.40 -9.55
N TYR A 127 -13.77 5.36 -8.34
CA TYR A 127 -12.97 5.36 -7.12
C TYR A 127 -12.23 4.03 -6.92
N VAL A 128 -12.88 2.90 -7.22
CA VAL A 128 -12.28 1.57 -7.23
C VAL A 128 -11.12 1.53 -8.25
N ASP A 129 -11.37 1.98 -9.48
CA ASP A 129 -10.37 2.02 -10.54
C ASP A 129 -9.16 2.90 -10.16
N ALA A 130 -9.40 4.04 -9.52
CA ALA A 130 -8.32 4.90 -9.02
C ALA A 130 -7.41 4.16 -8.02
N LYS A 131 -7.98 3.40 -7.07
CA LYS A 131 -7.18 2.63 -6.10
C LYS A 131 -6.44 1.47 -6.72
N PHE A 132 -7.05 0.76 -7.68
CA PHE A 132 -6.43 -0.34 -8.39
C PHE A 132 -5.26 0.07 -9.28
N ARG A 133 -5.09 1.38 -9.55
CA ARG A 133 -3.89 1.88 -10.24
C ARG A 133 -2.59 1.57 -9.49
N ILE A 134 -2.65 1.27 -8.20
CA ILE A 134 -1.48 0.89 -7.39
C ILE A 134 -0.74 -0.35 -7.95
N ILE A 135 -1.46 -1.24 -8.63
CA ILE A 135 -0.90 -2.47 -9.22
C ILE A 135 -0.62 -2.36 -10.72
N ARG A 136 -0.88 -1.20 -11.33
CA ARG A 136 -0.92 -1.01 -12.79
C ARG A 136 0.34 -1.50 -13.51
N ASN A 137 1.51 -1.26 -12.94
CA ASN A 137 2.80 -1.55 -13.56
C ASN A 137 3.53 -2.71 -12.89
N GLN A 138 2.86 -3.48 -12.04
CA GLN A 138 3.42 -4.68 -11.41
C GLN A 138 3.67 -5.79 -12.43
N THR A 139 4.71 -6.57 -12.18
CA THR A 139 5.13 -7.75 -12.93
C THR A 139 5.07 -9.00 -12.04
N GLU A 140 5.46 -10.16 -12.55
CA GLU A 140 5.53 -11.42 -11.79
C GLU A 140 6.49 -11.38 -10.60
N ASP A 141 7.43 -10.46 -10.59
CA ASP A 141 8.40 -10.27 -9.49
C ASP A 141 7.84 -9.39 -8.34
N ASP A 142 6.66 -8.81 -8.53
CA ASP A 142 6.06 -7.87 -7.59
C ASP A 142 4.95 -8.55 -6.78
N ALA A 143 4.66 -8.01 -5.59
CA ALA A 143 3.67 -8.56 -4.67
C ALA A 143 2.43 -7.64 -4.54
N PHE A 144 1.25 -8.24 -4.54
CA PHE A 144 0.01 -7.56 -4.23
C PHE A 144 -0.64 -8.15 -2.98
N ILE A 145 -0.63 -7.38 -1.90
CA ILE A 145 -1.26 -7.69 -0.61
C ILE A 145 -2.64 -7.03 -0.58
N TYR A 146 -3.68 -7.78 -0.28
CA TYR A 146 -5.04 -7.24 -0.25
C TYR A 146 -5.93 -7.96 0.77
N TRP A 147 -6.94 -7.24 1.26
CA TRP A 147 -7.92 -7.81 2.18
C TRP A 147 -8.94 -8.65 1.42
N ASN A 148 -8.94 -9.95 1.68
CA ASN A 148 -9.76 -10.93 0.97
C ASN A 148 -11.25 -10.86 1.37
N ASP A 149 -11.56 -10.36 2.58
CA ASP A 149 -12.94 -10.23 3.05
C ASP A 149 -13.64 -8.96 2.52
N ASP A 150 -12.93 -8.10 1.76
CA ASP A 150 -13.54 -6.94 1.11
C ASP A 150 -14.19 -7.34 -0.22
N PRO A 151 -15.56 -7.31 -0.31
CA PRO A 151 -16.26 -7.77 -1.52
C PRO A 151 -15.98 -6.90 -2.73
N VAL A 152 -15.67 -5.59 -2.55
CA VAL A 152 -15.37 -4.67 -3.65
C VAL A 152 -14.01 -5.03 -4.26
N ILE A 153 -13.03 -5.36 -3.41
CA ILE A 153 -11.71 -5.78 -3.87
C ILE A 153 -11.79 -7.11 -4.60
N THR A 154 -12.43 -8.12 -4.00
CA THR A 154 -12.51 -9.46 -4.58
C THR A 154 -13.33 -9.51 -5.87
N GLU A 155 -14.42 -8.75 -5.96
CA GLU A 155 -15.19 -8.59 -7.19
C GLU A 155 -14.33 -7.98 -8.32
N LYS A 156 -13.62 -6.89 -8.03
CA LYS A 156 -12.74 -6.25 -9.03
C LYS A 156 -11.62 -7.18 -9.47
N LEU A 157 -11.02 -7.94 -8.56
CA LEU A 157 -9.96 -8.90 -8.84
C LEU A 157 -10.41 -10.07 -9.72
N SER A 158 -11.68 -10.48 -9.65
CA SER A 158 -12.23 -11.51 -10.51
C SER A 158 -12.27 -11.10 -11.99
N GLN A 159 -12.25 -9.80 -12.27
CA GLN A 159 -12.34 -9.20 -13.60
C GLN A 159 -10.98 -8.77 -14.17
N LEU A 160 -9.91 -8.78 -13.35
CA LEU A 160 -8.60 -8.28 -13.76
C LEU A 160 -7.56 -9.40 -13.91
N PRO A 161 -6.87 -9.47 -15.06
CA PRO A 161 -5.68 -10.32 -15.18
C PRO A 161 -4.53 -9.69 -14.38
N LEU A 162 -4.23 -10.22 -13.20
CA LEU A 162 -3.07 -9.81 -12.42
C LEU A 162 -1.81 -10.49 -12.93
N LYS A 163 -0.74 -9.69 -13.05
CA LYS A 163 0.60 -10.19 -13.34
C LYS A 163 1.37 -10.52 -12.05
N SER A 164 1.19 -9.69 -11.01
CA SER A 164 1.88 -9.84 -9.73
C SER A 164 1.40 -11.05 -8.93
N GLN A 165 2.26 -11.49 -8.02
CA GLN A 165 1.93 -12.54 -7.05
C GLN A 165 0.89 -12.01 -6.05
N ARG A 166 -0.09 -12.86 -5.71
CA ARG A 166 -1.21 -12.51 -4.82
C ARG A 166 -0.92 -12.95 -3.41
N TYR A 167 -1.10 -12.05 -2.46
CA TYR A 167 -0.92 -12.28 -1.03
C TYR A 167 -2.16 -11.78 -0.26
N PRO A 168 -3.29 -12.53 -0.31
CA PRO A 168 -4.48 -12.17 0.43
C PRO A 168 -4.29 -12.32 1.93
N PHE A 169 -4.86 -11.38 2.70
CA PHE A 169 -5.07 -11.54 4.14
C PHE A 169 -6.56 -11.50 4.45
N ALA A 170 -6.99 -12.20 5.50
CA ALA A 170 -8.38 -12.35 5.91
C ALA A 170 -8.52 -12.40 7.43
N GLU A 171 -9.73 -12.21 7.95
CA GLU A 171 -10.00 -12.34 9.38
C GLU A 171 -9.78 -13.78 9.86
N THR A 172 -10.23 -14.75 9.07
CA THR A 172 -10.10 -16.18 9.37
C THR A 172 -9.28 -16.88 8.30
N HIS A 173 -8.73 -18.05 8.66
CA HIS A 173 -8.00 -18.87 7.71
C HIS A 173 -8.90 -19.38 6.59
N GLU A 174 -8.56 -19.03 5.37
CA GLU A 174 -9.17 -19.54 4.15
C GLU A 174 -8.08 -20.11 3.22
N PRO A 175 -8.43 -21.05 2.32
CA PRO A 175 -7.47 -21.59 1.36
C PRO A 175 -6.82 -20.48 0.53
N GLY A 176 -5.49 -20.33 0.63
CA GLY A 176 -4.71 -19.35 -0.11
C GLY A 176 -4.47 -18.03 0.63
N THR A 177 -5.01 -17.80 1.83
CA THR A 177 -4.66 -16.63 2.65
C THR A 177 -3.28 -16.78 3.27
N GLN A 178 -2.48 -15.71 3.25
CA GLN A 178 -1.13 -15.68 3.81
C GLN A 178 -1.04 -14.95 5.16
N ALA A 179 -2.05 -14.18 5.54
CA ALA A 179 -2.16 -13.67 6.90
C ALA A 179 -3.61 -13.77 7.36
N TYR A 180 -3.81 -14.29 8.58
CA TYR A 180 -5.14 -14.57 9.12
C TYR A 180 -5.09 -14.69 10.64
N THR A 181 -6.26 -14.79 11.29
CA THR A 181 -6.36 -15.23 12.69
C THR A 181 -6.97 -16.62 12.80
N GLU A 182 -6.45 -17.39 13.75
CA GLU A 182 -6.95 -18.69 14.11
C GLU A 182 -6.70 -18.93 15.61
N ASP A 183 -7.71 -19.39 16.34
CA ASP A 183 -7.63 -19.69 17.79
C ASP A 183 -7.04 -18.55 18.66
N GLY A 184 -7.32 -17.28 18.31
CA GLY A 184 -6.83 -16.11 19.04
C GLY A 184 -5.43 -15.65 18.66
N ALA A 185 -4.77 -16.33 17.74
CA ALA A 185 -3.44 -15.97 17.25
C ALA A 185 -3.49 -15.38 15.84
N LEU A 186 -2.67 -14.37 15.58
CA LEU A 186 -2.34 -13.88 14.25
C LEU A 186 -1.27 -14.77 13.63
N THR A 187 -1.52 -15.27 12.44
CA THR A 187 -0.57 -16.05 11.66
C THR A 187 -0.24 -15.35 10.36
N ILE A 188 1.04 -15.24 10.03
CA ILE A 188 1.56 -14.84 8.71
C ILE A 188 2.33 -16.03 8.18
N ASP A 189 1.88 -16.56 7.04
CA ASP A 189 2.41 -17.77 6.42
C ASP A 189 2.87 -17.46 4.99
N THR A 190 4.18 -17.32 4.81
CA THR A 190 4.81 -17.10 3.50
C THR A 190 5.60 -18.34 3.08
N PRO A 191 5.96 -18.49 1.79
CA PRO A 191 6.77 -19.62 1.35
C PRO A 191 8.08 -19.79 2.11
N GLU A 192 8.65 -18.69 2.61
CA GLU A 192 9.96 -18.68 3.28
C GLU A 192 9.84 -18.87 4.79
N GLU A 193 8.79 -18.36 5.40
CA GLU A 193 8.69 -18.33 6.87
C GLU A 193 7.24 -18.26 7.37
N LYS A 194 7.00 -18.91 8.52
CA LYS A 194 5.75 -18.79 9.27
C LYS A 194 5.98 -18.08 10.60
N LEU A 195 5.19 -17.02 10.85
CA LEU A 195 5.11 -16.30 12.12
C LEU A 195 3.72 -16.50 12.71
N THR A 196 3.66 -16.87 13.98
CA THR A 196 2.42 -16.92 14.77
C THR A 196 2.63 -16.20 16.09
N MET A 197 1.70 -15.31 16.47
CA MET A 197 1.72 -14.59 17.75
C MET A 197 0.29 -14.38 18.25
N GLU A 198 0.12 -14.36 19.59
CA GLU A 198 -1.18 -14.11 20.18
C GLU A 198 -1.66 -12.70 19.86
N THR A 199 -2.96 -12.52 19.62
CA THR A 199 -3.51 -11.20 19.25
C THR A 199 -3.44 -10.18 20.39
N ASP A 200 -3.33 -10.62 21.63
CA ASP A 200 -3.14 -9.76 22.81
C ASP A 200 -1.68 -9.27 22.98
N GLU A 201 -0.72 -9.91 22.31
CA GLU A 201 0.67 -9.42 22.23
C GLU A 201 0.82 -8.23 21.29
N LEU A 202 -0.16 -7.94 20.42
CA LEU A 202 -0.10 -6.81 19.51
C LEU A 202 -0.22 -5.49 20.25
N SER A 203 0.67 -4.53 19.97
CA SER A 203 0.59 -3.18 20.55
C SER A 203 -0.64 -2.39 20.09
N LEU A 204 -1.10 -2.64 18.88
CA LEU A 204 -2.27 -2.01 18.31
C LEU A 204 -3.49 -2.93 18.44
N HIS A 205 -4.38 -2.60 19.39
CA HIS A 205 -5.59 -3.38 19.66
C HIS A 205 -6.78 -3.00 18.79
N GLY A 206 -7.72 -3.93 18.67
CA GLY A 206 -8.98 -3.78 17.95
C GLY A 206 -8.93 -4.35 16.53
N ARG A 207 -10.13 -4.72 16.04
CA ARG A 207 -10.29 -5.45 14.77
C ARG A 207 -9.61 -4.79 13.57
N HIS A 208 -9.77 -3.47 13.42
CA HIS A 208 -9.14 -2.75 12.30
C HIS A 208 -7.61 -2.74 12.39
N ASN A 209 -7.07 -2.65 13.60
CA ASN A 209 -5.63 -2.67 13.81
C ASN A 209 -5.03 -4.06 13.61
N LEU A 210 -5.81 -5.10 13.84
CA LEU A 210 -5.42 -6.47 13.51
C LEU A 210 -5.15 -6.60 11.99
N TYR A 211 -6.06 -6.09 11.14
CA TYR A 211 -5.86 -6.09 9.69
C TYR A 211 -4.65 -5.24 9.26
N ASN A 212 -4.47 -4.08 9.89
CA ASN A 212 -3.30 -3.24 9.66
C ASN A 212 -2.01 -3.98 10.00
N SER A 213 -2.00 -4.73 11.12
CA SER A 213 -0.86 -5.55 11.57
C SER A 213 -0.58 -6.73 10.63
N MET A 214 -1.63 -7.41 10.14
CA MET A 214 -1.49 -8.46 9.12
C MET A 214 -0.82 -7.93 7.86
N ALA A 215 -1.33 -6.84 7.30
CA ALA A 215 -0.82 -6.27 6.06
C ALA A 215 0.63 -5.76 6.22
N ALA A 216 0.94 -5.07 7.32
CA ALA A 216 2.28 -4.56 7.60
C ALA A 216 3.28 -5.70 7.85
N GLY A 217 2.93 -6.67 8.68
CA GLY A 217 3.77 -7.84 8.98
C GLY A 217 4.03 -8.68 7.74
N LEU A 218 2.99 -8.98 6.95
CA LEU A 218 3.11 -9.73 5.70
C LEU A 218 4.06 -9.03 4.71
N SER A 219 3.94 -7.71 4.56
CA SER A 219 4.84 -6.95 3.68
C SER A 219 6.30 -7.03 4.11
N ALA A 220 6.57 -7.06 5.41
CA ALA A 220 7.92 -7.19 5.95
C ALA A 220 8.48 -8.62 5.76
N CYS A 221 7.66 -9.66 5.95
CA CYS A 221 8.04 -11.04 5.67
C CYS A 221 8.43 -11.23 4.19
N LEU A 222 7.67 -10.64 3.26
CA LEU A 222 7.98 -10.67 1.82
C LEU A 222 9.27 -9.92 1.45
N LEU A 223 9.80 -9.09 2.33
CA LEU A 223 11.11 -8.45 2.21
C LEU A 223 12.22 -9.22 2.95
N ASN A 224 11.94 -10.45 3.38
CA ASN A 224 12.85 -11.31 4.13
C ASN A 224 13.31 -10.70 5.48
N VAL A 225 12.46 -9.87 6.10
CA VAL A 225 12.67 -9.44 7.48
C VAL A 225 12.39 -10.63 8.38
N LYS A 226 13.39 -10.99 9.21
CA LYS A 226 13.26 -12.14 10.12
C LYS A 226 12.07 -11.96 11.09
N LYS A 227 11.34 -13.03 11.31
CA LYS A 227 10.12 -13.04 12.15
C LYS A 227 10.31 -12.45 13.55
N GLU A 228 11.49 -12.59 14.14
CA GLU A 228 11.79 -12.03 15.46
C GLU A 228 11.68 -10.49 15.46
N TYR A 229 12.15 -9.83 14.38
CA TYR A 229 12.02 -8.38 14.23
C TYR A 229 10.57 -7.98 13.95
N VAL A 230 9.87 -8.75 13.10
CA VAL A 230 8.45 -8.50 12.79
C VAL A 230 7.62 -8.62 14.08
N ARG A 231 7.75 -9.74 14.82
CA ARG A 231 7.05 -9.98 16.08
C ARG A 231 7.32 -8.86 17.08
N LYS A 232 8.59 -8.55 17.31
CA LYS A 232 8.98 -7.49 18.25
C LYS A 232 8.35 -6.15 17.87
N ALA A 233 8.44 -5.74 16.61
CA ALA A 233 7.91 -4.47 16.16
C ALA A 233 6.36 -4.39 16.16
N LEU A 234 5.67 -5.54 16.04
CA LEU A 234 4.22 -5.61 16.20
C LEU A 234 3.78 -5.56 17.67
N SER A 235 4.69 -5.89 18.61
CA SER A 235 4.45 -5.84 20.08
C SER A 235 4.88 -4.53 20.73
N ASP A 236 5.71 -3.69 20.08
CA ASP A 236 6.22 -2.40 20.57
C ASP A 236 5.21 -1.28 20.31
#